data_43cdd673fe769839e2bf61e5010789f5
#
_entry.id   43cdd673fe769839e2bf61e5010789f5
#
_cell.length_a   1.000
_cell.length_b   1.000
_cell.length_c   1.000
_cell.angle_alpha   90.00
_cell.angle_beta   90.00
_cell.angle_gamma   90.00
#
_symmetry.space_group_name_H-M   'P 1'
#
loop_
_entity.id
_entity.type
_entity.pdbx_description
1 polymer ?
#
loop_
_entity_poly.entity_id
_entity_poly.type
_entity_poly.pdbx_seq_one_letter_code
_entity_poly.pdbx_strand_id
1 'polypeptide(L)'
;MPKILVVDDELFLRIMLRDALEEAGYTVVLAEDGQAALARAKAESPDCILLDIMMPGLDGYETCAALKAEPSLAAIPVLLISATTDLRVIDRAEQVGATTVLPKPVPIEQLEQALILALNPPPA
;
A
#
# COMPACT_ATOMS: atom_id res chain seq x y z
N MET A 1 -14.27 -10.20 -4.39
CA MET A 1 -12.99 -9.73 -4.95
C MET A 1 -12.31 -8.81 -3.95
N PRO A 2 -11.04 -9.06 -3.62
CA PRO A 2 -10.35 -8.16 -2.70
C PRO A 2 -10.22 -6.75 -3.29
N LYS A 3 -10.36 -5.77 -2.43
CA LYS A 3 -10.26 -4.36 -2.81
C LYS A 3 -8.90 -3.83 -2.38
N ILE A 4 -8.16 -3.25 -3.32
CA ILE A 4 -6.82 -2.72 -3.09
C ILE A 4 -6.85 -1.20 -3.25
N LEU A 5 -6.36 -0.48 -2.26
CA LEU A 5 -6.16 0.96 -2.35
C LEU A 5 -4.73 1.22 -2.83
N VAL A 6 -4.58 1.90 -3.95
CA VAL A 6 -3.28 2.26 -4.51
C VAL A 6 -3.04 3.74 -4.26
N VAL A 7 -1.95 4.06 -3.56
CA VAL A 7 -1.58 5.42 -3.19
C VAL A 7 -0.24 5.77 -3.82
N ASP A 8 -0.25 6.72 -4.76
CA ASP A 8 0.95 7.20 -5.44
C ASP A 8 0.63 8.60 -5.96
N ASP A 9 1.57 9.52 -5.86
CA ASP A 9 1.38 10.88 -6.33
C ASP A 9 1.51 11.03 -7.85
N GLU A 10 2.05 10.02 -8.53
CA GLU A 10 2.18 10.03 -9.98
C GLU A 10 0.99 9.36 -10.64
N LEU A 11 0.25 10.14 -11.45
CA LEU A 11 -0.96 9.66 -12.12
C LEU A 11 -0.68 8.43 -13.00
N PHE A 12 0.41 8.47 -13.75
CA PHE A 12 0.76 7.37 -14.67
C PHE A 12 0.96 6.05 -13.90
N LEU A 13 1.69 6.10 -12.78
CA LEU A 13 1.93 4.90 -11.96
C LEU A 13 0.65 4.39 -11.32
N ARG A 14 -0.21 5.30 -10.84
CA ARG A 14 -1.51 4.89 -10.29
C ARG A 14 -2.33 4.12 -11.33
N ILE A 15 -2.40 4.65 -12.54
CA ILE A 15 -3.17 4.02 -13.62
C ILE A 15 -2.56 2.69 -14.02
N MET A 16 -1.24 2.61 -14.14
CA MET A 16 -0.57 1.35 -14.48
C MET A 16 -0.85 0.26 -13.45
N LEU A 17 -0.72 0.60 -12.16
CA LEU A 17 -0.99 -0.37 -11.11
C LEU A 17 -2.46 -0.77 -11.07
N ARG A 18 -3.36 0.19 -11.23
CA ARG A 18 -4.79 -0.11 -11.30
C ARG A 18 -5.10 -1.10 -12.43
N ASP A 19 -4.60 -0.82 -13.62
CA ASP A 19 -4.90 -1.66 -14.78
C ASP A 19 -4.34 -3.07 -14.59
N ALA A 20 -3.12 -3.20 -14.07
CA ALA A 20 -2.50 -4.49 -13.82
C ALA A 20 -3.27 -5.29 -12.76
N LEU A 21 -3.68 -4.63 -11.69
CA LEU A 21 -4.41 -5.29 -10.61
C LEU A 21 -5.84 -5.66 -11.01
N GLU A 22 -6.51 -4.80 -11.75
CA GLU A 22 -7.85 -5.11 -12.27
C GLU A 22 -7.80 -6.30 -13.22
N GLU A 23 -6.78 -6.38 -14.07
CA GLU A 23 -6.58 -7.51 -14.95
C GLU A 23 -6.37 -8.81 -14.16
N ALA A 24 -5.72 -8.71 -13.00
CA ALA A 24 -5.50 -9.87 -12.13
C ALA A 24 -6.73 -10.22 -11.28
N GLY A 25 -7.82 -9.46 -11.38
CA GLY A 25 -9.08 -9.78 -10.72
C GLY A 25 -9.37 -8.98 -9.45
N TYR A 26 -8.54 -7.99 -9.11
CA TYR A 26 -8.76 -7.16 -7.92
C TYR A 26 -9.66 -5.97 -8.24
N THR A 27 -10.40 -5.49 -7.23
CA THR A 27 -11.07 -4.20 -7.28
C THR A 27 -10.07 -3.15 -6.79
N VAL A 28 -9.96 -2.02 -7.48
CA VAL A 28 -8.95 -1.02 -7.17
C VAL A 28 -9.56 0.34 -6.89
N VAL A 29 -9.10 0.97 -5.82
CA VAL A 29 -9.42 2.34 -5.44
C VAL A 29 -8.11 3.13 -5.45
N LEU A 30 -8.15 4.38 -5.90
CA LEU A 30 -6.95 5.20 -6.05
C LEU A 30 -6.95 6.38 -5.08
N ALA A 31 -5.75 6.76 -4.61
CA ALA A 31 -5.53 7.99 -3.86
C ALA A 31 -4.22 8.63 -4.32
N GLU A 32 -4.18 9.95 -4.36
CA GLU A 32 -3.02 10.68 -4.91
C GLU A 32 -2.02 11.14 -3.84
N ASP A 33 -2.39 11.09 -2.56
CA ASP A 33 -1.52 11.49 -1.46
C ASP A 33 -1.96 10.82 -0.15
N GLY A 34 -1.23 11.11 0.93
CA GLY A 34 -1.48 10.49 2.22
C GLY A 34 -2.83 10.87 2.84
N GLN A 35 -3.24 12.13 2.70
CA GLN A 35 -4.53 12.56 3.25
C GLN A 35 -5.68 11.92 2.49
N ALA A 36 -5.59 11.89 1.17
CA ALA A 36 -6.58 11.21 0.34
C ALA A 36 -6.63 9.71 0.67
N ALA A 37 -5.48 9.10 0.96
CA ALA A 37 -5.41 7.69 1.34
C ALA A 37 -6.18 7.42 2.63
N LEU A 38 -6.01 8.27 3.64
CA LEU A 38 -6.75 8.12 4.91
C LEU A 38 -8.26 8.22 4.69
N ALA A 39 -8.69 9.22 3.92
CA ALA A 39 -10.11 9.42 3.64
C ALA A 39 -10.70 8.25 2.83
N ARG A 40 -9.96 7.79 1.80
CA ARG A 40 -10.41 6.67 0.97
C ARG A 40 -10.44 5.37 1.74
N ALA A 41 -9.45 5.13 2.60
CA ALA A 41 -9.43 3.92 3.41
C ALA A 41 -10.64 3.85 4.33
N LYS A 42 -11.01 4.97 4.95
CA LYS A 42 -12.20 5.02 5.80
C LYS A 42 -13.49 4.80 5.01
N ALA A 43 -13.59 5.38 3.82
CA ALA A 43 -14.79 5.28 3.00
C ALA A 43 -14.95 3.91 2.34
N GLU A 44 -13.85 3.29 1.92
CA GLU A 44 -13.88 2.11 1.08
C GLU A 44 -13.54 0.81 1.80
N SER A 45 -12.94 0.88 2.98
CA SER A 45 -12.50 -0.30 3.76
C SER A 45 -11.74 -1.32 2.88
N PRO A 46 -10.60 -0.92 2.30
CA PRO A 46 -9.86 -1.83 1.43
C PRO A 46 -9.30 -3.02 2.19
N ASP A 47 -9.01 -4.09 1.48
CA ASP A 47 -8.42 -5.30 2.05
C ASP A 47 -6.90 -5.21 2.17
N CYS A 48 -6.28 -4.33 1.38
CA CYS A 48 -4.84 -4.08 1.40
C CYS A 48 -4.57 -2.70 0.82
N ILE A 49 -3.47 -2.08 1.24
CA ILE A 49 -3.07 -0.76 0.77
C ILE A 49 -1.66 -0.83 0.19
N LEU A 50 -1.49 -0.38 -1.06
CA LEU A 50 -0.19 -0.17 -1.68
C LEU A 50 0.15 1.30 -1.55
N LEU A 51 1.28 1.62 -0.95
CA LEU A 51 1.58 2.98 -0.53
C LEU A 51 3.00 3.38 -0.90
N ASP A 52 3.13 4.36 -1.79
CA ASP A 52 4.42 4.92 -2.14
C ASP A 52 4.99 5.69 -0.95
N ILE A 53 6.28 5.53 -0.68
CA ILE A 53 6.94 6.23 0.42
C ILE A 53 7.17 7.70 0.07
N MET A 54 7.61 7.98 -1.16
CA MET A 54 7.99 9.34 -1.58
C MET A 54 6.81 10.09 -2.15
N MET A 55 6.13 10.86 -1.30
CA MET A 55 4.98 11.69 -1.69
C MET A 55 5.09 13.06 -1.03
N PRO A 56 4.56 14.13 -1.67
CA PRO A 56 4.49 15.44 -1.02
C PRO A 56 3.47 15.43 0.12
N GLY A 57 3.66 16.31 1.12
CA GLY A 57 2.81 16.32 2.30
C GLY A 57 3.15 15.17 3.22
N LEU A 58 2.19 14.36 3.59
CA LEU A 58 2.44 13.14 4.35
C LEU A 58 3.15 12.13 3.44
N ASP A 59 4.35 11.69 3.85
CA ASP A 59 5.03 10.62 3.12
C ASP A 59 4.41 9.26 3.45
N GLY A 60 4.94 8.20 2.83
CA GLY A 60 4.40 6.86 3.04
C GLY A 60 4.54 6.37 4.48
N TYR A 61 5.62 6.71 5.15
CA TYR A 61 5.80 6.31 6.56
C TYR A 61 4.78 7.00 7.45
N GLU A 62 4.62 8.30 7.30
CA GLU A 62 3.66 9.08 8.07
C GLU A 62 2.23 8.61 7.81
N THR A 63 1.91 8.34 6.55
CA THR A 63 0.59 7.84 6.17
C THR A 63 0.34 6.47 6.77
N CYS A 64 1.32 5.57 6.72
CA CYS A 64 1.20 4.24 7.31
C CYS A 64 0.97 4.33 8.81
N ALA A 65 1.75 5.15 9.50
CA ALA A 65 1.59 5.35 10.94
C ALA A 65 0.19 5.86 11.29
N ALA A 66 -0.33 6.80 10.50
CA ALA A 66 -1.68 7.34 10.70
C ALA A 66 -2.76 6.28 10.47
N LEU A 67 -2.59 5.43 9.45
CA LEU A 67 -3.51 4.32 9.19
C LEU A 67 -3.52 3.35 10.37
N LYS A 68 -2.36 3.02 10.90
CA LYS A 68 -2.24 2.09 12.03
C LYS A 68 -2.74 2.67 13.34
N ALA A 69 -2.75 4.00 13.47
CA ALA A 69 -3.28 4.67 14.65
C ALA A 69 -4.81 4.72 14.65
N GLU A 70 -5.46 4.52 13.51
CA GLU A 70 -6.92 4.51 13.40
C GLU A 70 -7.44 3.10 13.66
N PRO A 71 -8.22 2.86 14.73
CA PRO A 71 -8.66 1.51 15.08
C PRO A 71 -9.39 0.77 13.95
N SER A 72 -10.18 1.47 13.15
CA SER A 72 -10.94 0.84 12.06
C SER A 72 -10.05 0.43 10.88
N LEU A 73 -8.80 0.93 10.82
CA LEU A 73 -7.88 0.69 9.70
C LEU A 73 -6.64 -0.08 10.11
N ALA A 74 -6.40 -0.24 11.42
CA ALA A 74 -5.15 -0.78 11.94
C ALA A 74 -4.84 -2.20 11.47
N ALA A 75 -5.87 -3.00 11.20
CA ALA A 75 -5.70 -4.40 10.79
C ALA A 75 -5.45 -4.55 9.28
N ILE A 76 -5.62 -3.49 8.49
CA ILE A 76 -5.45 -3.56 7.04
C ILE A 76 -3.95 -3.62 6.72
N PRO A 77 -3.48 -4.65 5.99
CA PRO A 77 -2.06 -4.71 5.64
C PRO A 77 -1.66 -3.58 4.70
N VAL A 78 -0.48 -3.01 4.96
CA VAL A 78 0.09 -1.92 4.16
C VAL A 78 1.39 -2.41 3.55
N LEU A 79 1.48 -2.35 2.22
CA LEU A 79 2.68 -2.67 1.46
C LEU A 79 3.29 -1.36 1.00
N LEU A 80 4.47 -1.03 1.52
CA LEU A 80 5.18 0.20 1.12
C LEU A 80 5.96 -0.07 -0.17
N ILE A 81 6.00 0.92 -1.04
CA ILE A 81 6.73 0.84 -2.30
C ILE A 81 7.82 1.90 -2.27
N SER A 82 9.08 1.49 -2.52
CA SER A 82 10.23 2.38 -2.38
C SER A 82 11.22 2.19 -3.54
N ALA A 83 11.84 3.29 -3.97
CA ALA A 83 12.91 3.24 -4.96
C ALA A 83 14.18 2.55 -4.40
N THR A 84 14.29 2.43 -3.08
CA THR A 84 15.38 1.73 -2.43
C THR A 84 14.83 0.83 -1.33
N THR A 85 15.47 -0.32 -1.11
CA THR A 85 15.05 -1.28 -0.08
C THR A 85 16.20 -1.57 0.88
N ASP A 86 17.01 -0.55 1.22
CA ASP A 86 18.09 -0.71 2.17
C ASP A 86 17.54 -0.95 3.60
N LEU A 87 18.45 -1.29 4.52
CA LEU A 87 18.06 -1.65 5.89
C LEU A 87 17.34 -0.52 6.63
N ARG A 88 17.66 0.74 6.33
CA ARG A 88 17.00 1.87 6.99
C ARG A 88 15.53 1.97 6.57
N VAL A 89 15.25 1.71 5.31
CA VAL A 89 13.88 1.68 4.80
C VAL A 89 13.10 0.53 5.46
N ILE A 90 13.71 -0.64 5.52
CA ILE A 90 13.07 -1.82 6.12
C ILE A 90 12.79 -1.58 7.60
N ASP A 91 13.76 -1.04 8.34
CA ASP A 91 13.59 -0.75 9.76
C ASP A 91 12.46 0.27 10.00
N ARG A 92 12.43 1.32 9.21
CA ARG A 92 11.40 2.35 9.37
C ARG A 92 10.02 1.84 9.00
N ALA A 93 9.93 1.01 7.96
CA ALA A 93 8.68 0.36 7.58
C ALA A 93 8.14 -0.49 8.72
N GLU A 94 9.01 -1.25 9.38
CA GLU A 94 8.63 -2.07 10.52
C GLU A 94 8.13 -1.20 11.68
N GLN A 95 8.82 -0.09 11.97
CA GLN A 95 8.44 0.83 13.04
C GLN A 95 7.05 1.42 12.85
N VAL A 96 6.64 1.67 11.62
CA VAL A 96 5.30 2.24 11.34
C VAL A 96 4.23 1.17 11.12
N GLY A 97 4.59 -0.11 11.24
CA GLY A 97 3.63 -1.21 11.15
C GLY A 97 3.31 -1.70 9.75
N ALA A 98 4.16 -1.39 8.76
CA ALA A 98 3.98 -1.90 7.41
C ALA A 98 4.22 -3.41 7.35
N THR A 99 3.50 -4.08 6.47
CA THR A 99 3.63 -5.52 6.29
C THR A 99 4.91 -5.87 5.56
N THR A 100 5.24 -5.14 4.50
CA THR A 100 6.47 -5.36 3.74
C THR A 100 6.81 -4.12 2.92
N VAL A 101 8.00 -4.14 2.30
CA VAL A 101 8.47 -3.11 1.38
C VAL A 101 8.75 -3.76 0.04
N LEU A 102 8.26 -3.17 -1.04
CA LEU A 102 8.48 -3.64 -2.40
C LEU A 102 9.32 -2.63 -3.17
N PRO A 103 10.16 -3.09 -4.10
CA PRO A 103 10.99 -2.19 -4.91
C PRO A 103 10.14 -1.46 -5.95
N LYS A 104 10.59 -0.30 -6.35
CA LYS A 104 9.95 0.50 -7.42
C LYS A 104 10.92 0.60 -8.59
N PRO A 105 10.53 0.22 -9.81
CA PRO A 105 9.22 -0.31 -10.21
C PRO A 105 8.97 -1.73 -9.69
N VAL A 106 7.72 -2.03 -9.34
CA VAL A 106 7.37 -3.35 -8.80
C VAL A 106 7.06 -4.30 -9.95
N PRO A 107 7.78 -5.43 -10.09
CA PRO A 107 7.37 -6.45 -11.04
C PRO A 107 6.01 -6.99 -10.65
N ILE A 108 5.11 -7.16 -11.63
CA ILE A 108 3.73 -7.55 -11.35
C ILE A 108 3.66 -8.90 -10.62
N GLU A 109 4.56 -9.82 -10.95
CA GLU A 109 4.59 -11.14 -10.30
C GLU A 109 4.94 -11.03 -8.83
N GLN A 110 5.91 -10.17 -8.49
CA GLN A 110 6.29 -9.92 -7.10
C GLN A 110 5.16 -9.24 -6.33
N LEU A 111 4.48 -8.29 -6.97
CA LEU A 111 3.33 -7.61 -6.38
C LEU A 111 2.20 -8.60 -6.09
N GLU A 112 1.87 -9.46 -7.04
CA GLU A 112 0.83 -10.46 -6.85
C GLU A 112 1.14 -11.41 -5.71
N GLN A 113 2.40 -11.87 -5.60
CA GLN A 113 2.81 -12.73 -4.50
C GLN A 113 2.69 -12.02 -3.15
N ALA A 114 3.10 -10.75 -3.09
CA ALA A 114 2.99 -9.97 -1.86
C ALA A 114 1.54 -9.78 -1.44
N LEU A 115 0.64 -9.54 -2.41
CA LEU A 115 -0.79 -9.40 -2.15
C LEU A 115 -1.40 -10.70 -1.65
N ILE A 116 -1.04 -11.82 -2.25
CA ILE A 116 -1.54 -13.13 -1.81
C ILE A 116 -1.15 -13.37 -0.36
N LEU A 117 0.11 -13.10 0.01
CA LEU A 117 0.57 -13.29 1.38
C LEU A 117 -0.11 -12.32 2.35
N ALA A 118 -0.32 -11.07 1.93
CA ALA A 118 -0.96 -10.07 2.79
C ALA A 118 -2.44 -10.37 3.02
N LEU A 119 -3.14 -10.85 1.99
CA LEU A 119 -4.58 -11.12 2.05
C LEU A 119 -4.89 -12.47 2.68
N ASN A 120 -3.94 -13.41 2.66
CA ASN A 120 -4.10 -14.76 3.21
C ASN A 120 -2.89 -15.07 4.11
N PRO A 121 -2.72 -14.36 5.25
CA PRO A 121 -1.59 -14.62 6.12
C PRO A 121 -1.67 -16.02 6.71
N PRO A 122 -0.52 -16.67 6.97
CA PRO A 122 -0.52 -17.98 7.60
C PRO A 122 -1.12 -17.88 9.01
N PRO A 123 -1.75 -18.95 9.51
CA PRO A 123 -2.27 -18.93 10.87
C PRO A 123 -1.13 -18.74 11.87
N ALA A 124 -1.41 -17.97 12.91
CA ALA A 124 -0.44 -17.65 13.95
C ALA A 124 -0.07 -18.89 14.77
#